data_2c0ae9470cf243d7ec9681264a3e1c55
#
_entry.id   2c0ae9470cf243d7ec9681264a3e1c55
#
_cell.length_a   1.000
_cell.length_b   1.000
_cell.length_c   1.000
_cell.angle_alpha   90.00
_cell.angle_beta   90.00
_cell.angle_gamma   90.00
#
_symmetry.space_group_name_H-M   'P 1'
#
loop_
_entity.id
_entity.type
_entity.pdbx_description
1 polymer ?
#
loop_
_entity_poly.entity_id
_entity_poly.type
_entity_poly.pdbx_seq_one_letter_code
_entity_poly.pdbx_strand_id
1 'polypeptide(L)'
;GDLVKLQARIIGSIEGPKFVKPEVSTVTIKVKMYSEKTFVADHLYMSGTAVDGEDIEILPMESQPKRYVSICDLKAGNLHFPIVWKDENKINAISPVAAEQQITDGAMEAKIKGTDNAGYWVIPEDGQYRVVVDFEARTVTIGLASNFIEADKIYIAGTCVSADVEMTRTIEDENQYAFHAELQPGTIYFPILFNGQKDMAIAPEESGDFTDGTAMNISTMSPEAAALAYHWNIKTAGVYRVVININTKKVTIYSPETDPKPMVVSWIWNNNTVTTTIERVFIWGPYDGWAKDGTGDTGFTMAHSMTPSLANPYLFIY
;
A
#
# COMPACT_ATOMS: atom_id res chain seq x y z
N GLY A 1 -8.50 24.95 19.35
CA GLY A 1 -9.81 24.43 18.93
C GLY A 1 -10.87 24.87 19.92
N ASP A 2 -12.10 25.10 19.45
CA ASP A 2 -13.23 25.52 20.26
C ASP A 2 -13.71 24.39 21.19
N LEU A 3 -14.19 24.76 22.38
CA LEU A 3 -14.78 23.81 23.30
C LEU A 3 -16.21 23.47 22.84
N VAL A 4 -16.41 22.19 22.47
CA VAL A 4 -17.73 21.67 22.12
C VAL A 4 -18.34 20.98 23.34
N LYS A 5 -19.61 21.29 23.63
CA LYS A 5 -20.40 20.59 24.65
C LYS A 5 -21.10 19.41 24.01
N LEU A 6 -20.78 18.22 24.46
CA LEU A 6 -21.51 17.00 24.13
C LEU A 6 -22.44 16.64 25.30
N GLN A 7 -23.70 16.33 25.00
CA GLN A 7 -24.64 15.79 25.96
C GLN A 7 -24.99 14.35 25.60
N ALA A 8 -24.69 13.42 26.50
CA ALA A 8 -25.18 12.06 26.42
C ALA A 8 -26.39 11.94 27.37
N ARG A 9 -27.50 11.43 26.85
CA ARG A 9 -28.73 11.21 27.60
C ARG A 9 -29.09 9.74 27.56
N ILE A 10 -29.19 9.15 28.74
CA ILE A 10 -29.64 7.78 28.92
C ILE A 10 -31.08 7.83 29.43
N ILE A 11 -31.96 7.13 28.76
CA ILE A 11 -33.37 7.01 29.13
C ILE A 11 -33.62 5.53 29.42
N GLY A 12 -33.87 5.20 30.69
CA GLY A 12 -34.32 3.88 31.08
C GLY A 12 -35.86 3.83 31.11
N SER A 13 -36.46 2.92 30.40
CA SER A 13 -37.90 2.67 30.42
C SER A 13 -38.18 1.20 30.69
N ILE A 14 -39.24 0.91 31.46
CA ILE A 14 -39.73 -0.44 31.72
C ILE A 14 -41.04 -0.60 30.95
N GLU A 15 -41.10 -1.59 30.05
CA GLU A 15 -42.34 -1.99 29.40
C GLU A 15 -43.15 -2.87 30.33
N GLY A 16 -44.40 -2.50 30.62
CA GLY A 16 -45.28 -3.28 31.51
C GLY A 16 -46.69 -2.67 31.54
N PRO A 17 -47.66 -3.38 32.14
CA PRO A 17 -49.08 -2.93 32.21
C PRO A 17 -49.30 -1.69 33.09
N LYS A 18 -48.30 -1.24 33.82
CA LYS A 18 -48.32 0.02 34.57
C LYS A 18 -47.36 1.00 33.97
N PHE A 19 -47.87 2.22 33.73
CA PHE A 19 -47.05 3.33 33.26
C PHE A 19 -46.02 3.71 34.33
N VAL A 20 -44.73 3.45 34.06
CA VAL A 20 -43.62 3.91 34.90
C VAL A 20 -42.96 5.08 34.17
N LYS A 21 -42.80 6.20 34.88
CA LYS A 21 -42.10 7.36 34.35
C LYS A 21 -40.65 6.99 34.04
N PRO A 22 -40.15 7.23 32.83
CA PRO A 22 -38.76 6.91 32.49
C PRO A 22 -37.76 7.64 33.38
N GLU A 23 -36.76 6.97 33.86
CA GLU A 23 -35.60 7.63 34.45
C GLU A 23 -34.67 8.17 33.40
N VAL A 24 -34.27 9.43 33.59
CA VAL A 24 -33.41 10.13 32.63
C VAL A 24 -32.17 10.63 33.36
N SER A 25 -31.02 10.18 32.92
CA SER A 25 -29.74 10.73 33.34
C SER A 25 -29.06 11.46 32.18
N THR A 26 -28.59 12.67 32.44
CA THR A 26 -27.91 13.50 31.44
C THR A 26 -26.52 13.84 31.94
N VAL A 27 -25.51 13.51 31.15
CA VAL A 27 -24.10 13.89 31.38
C VAL A 27 -23.68 14.90 30.33
N THR A 28 -23.10 16.00 30.77
CA THR A 28 -22.51 17.00 29.88
C THR A 28 -20.99 16.89 29.93
N ILE A 29 -20.38 16.60 28.80
CA ILE A 29 -18.93 16.51 28.65
C ILE A 29 -18.47 17.70 27.79
N LYS A 30 -17.49 18.44 28.28
CA LYS A 30 -16.80 19.43 27.46
C LYS A 30 -15.63 18.78 26.75
N VAL A 31 -15.67 18.75 25.43
CA VAL A 31 -14.60 18.18 24.61
C VAL A 31 -13.96 19.33 23.85
N LYS A 32 -12.65 19.46 24.00
CA LYS A 32 -11.87 20.32 23.11
C LYS A 32 -11.59 19.52 21.84
N MET A 33 -12.15 19.94 20.73
CA MET A 33 -11.80 19.33 19.45
C MET A 33 -10.34 19.64 19.16
N TYR A 34 -9.55 18.61 19.12
CA TYR A 34 -8.18 18.68 18.62
C TYR A 34 -8.26 18.55 17.10
N SER A 35 -8.14 19.68 16.41
CA SER A 35 -7.89 19.63 14.97
C SER A 35 -6.39 19.54 14.77
N GLU A 36 -5.87 18.34 14.58
CA GLU A 36 -4.56 18.23 13.97
C GLU A 36 -4.63 18.90 12.59
N LYS A 37 -3.61 19.69 12.27
CA LYS A 37 -3.48 20.22 10.91
C LYS A 37 -3.46 19.02 9.95
N THR A 38 -4.37 19.02 9.00
CA THR A 38 -4.40 18.00 7.96
C THR A 38 -3.13 18.13 7.12
N PHE A 39 -2.48 17.01 6.83
CA PHE A 39 -1.36 16.99 5.91
C PHE A 39 -1.92 17.24 4.49
N VAL A 40 -1.73 18.45 4.00
CA VAL A 40 -2.08 18.89 2.64
C VAL A 40 -1.01 19.81 2.14
N ALA A 41 -0.65 19.67 0.88
CA ALA A 41 0.29 20.56 0.20
C ALA A 41 -0.05 20.59 -1.29
N ASP A 42 0.12 21.75 -1.92
CA ASP A 42 0.15 21.86 -3.37
C ASP A 42 1.57 21.52 -3.86
N HIS A 43 2.60 21.89 -3.07
CA HIS A 43 3.98 21.53 -3.31
C HIS A 43 4.66 21.14 -2.00
N LEU A 44 5.52 20.12 -2.07
CA LEU A 44 6.35 19.63 -0.98
C LEU A 44 7.82 19.74 -1.39
N TYR A 45 8.65 20.25 -0.48
CA TYR A 45 10.08 20.43 -0.74
C TYR A 45 10.92 19.71 0.32
N MET A 46 12.12 19.32 -0.06
CA MET A 46 13.22 18.98 0.85
C MET A 46 14.09 20.21 1.04
N SER A 47 14.43 20.55 2.27
CA SER A 47 15.23 21.71 2.64
C SER A 47 16.10 21.41 3.84
N GLY A 48 17.18 22.16 3.99
CA GLY A 48 18.11 22.06 5.11
C GLY A 48 19.55 21.84 4.64
N THR A 49 20.46 21.64 5.58
CA THR A 49 21.90 21.51 5.26
C THR A 49 22.25 20.18 4.58
N ALA A 50 21.33 19.20 4.61
CA ALA A 50 21.51 17.95 3.89
C ALA A 50 21.21 18.07 2.38
N VAL A 51 20.57 19.16 1.95
CA VAL A 51 20.28 19.44 0.54
C VAL A 51 21.38 20.36 -0.01
N ASP A 52 22.00 19.97 -1.14
CA ASP A 52 23.03 20.77 -1.78
C ASP A 52 22.40 21.82 -2.69
N GLY A 53 22.43 23.08 -2.27
CA GLY A 53 21.91 24.20 -3.05
C GLY A 53 20.49 24.61 -2.72
N GLU A 54 19.61 24.63 -3.74
CA GLU A 54 18.21 25.03 -3.59
C GLU A 54 17.33 23.86 -3.08
N ASP A 55 16.19 24.21 -2.49
CA ASP A 55 15.19 23.23 -2.06
C ASP A 55 14.76 22.32 -3.22
N ILE A 56 14.70 21.03 -2.98
CA ILE A 56 14.29 20.01 -3.98
C ILE A 56 12.79 19.73 -3.83
N GLU A 57 12.03 19.92 -4.89
CA GLU A 57 10.60 19.55 -4.91
C GLU A 57 10.44 18.03 -4.98
N ILE A 58 9.55 17.50 -4.15
CA ILE A 58 9.16 16.08 -4.16
C ILE A 58 7.79 15.96 -4.79
N LEU A 59 7.67 15.10 -5.82
CA LEU A 59 6.42 14.84 -6.50
C LEU A 59 5.64 13.70 -5.81
N PRO A 60 4.29 13.76 -5.83
CA PRO A 60 3.47 12.65 -5.37
C PRO A 60 3.58 11.47 -6.33
N MET A 61 3.47 10.26 -5.80
CA MET A 61 3.36 9.06 -6.64
C MET A 61 2.06 9.07 -7.44
N GLU A 62 2.12 8.67 -8.71
CA GLU A 62 0.96 8.59 -9.60
C GLU A 62 -0.14 7.65 -9.06
N SER A 63 0.30 6.52 -8.49
CA SER A 63 -0.59 5.50 -7.91
C SER A 63 -1.09 5.83 -6.49
N GLN A 64 -0.41 6.73 -5.77
CA GLN A 64 -0.69 7.12 -4.38
C GLN A 64 -0.50 8.63 -4.20
N PRO A 65 -1.49 9.47 -4.57
CA PRO A 65 -1.32 10.94 -4.59
C PRO A 65 -1.05 11.60 -3.23
N LYS A 66 -1.20 10.87 -2.11
CA LYS A 66 -0.87 11.34 -0.76
C LYS A 66 0.51 10.89 -0.29
N ARG A 67 1.24 10.15 -1.11
CA ARG A 67 2.57 9.65 -0.82
C ARG A 67 3.56 10.29 -1.78
N TYR A 68 4.53 10.98 -1.22
CA TYR A 68 5.58 11.67 -1.92
C TYR A 68 6.86 10.88 -1.78
N VAL A 69 7.53 10.58 -2.89
CA VAL A 69 8.76 9.77 -2.91
C VAL A 69 9.82 10.46 -3.75
N SER A 70 11.02 10.49 -3.25
CA SER A 70 12.20 10.97 -3.97
C SER A 70 13.39 10.07 -3.70
N ILE A 71 14.21 9.85 -4.72
CA ILE A 71 15.55 9.27 -4.58
C ILE A 71 16.53 10.35 -5.03
N CYS A 72 17.38 10.79 -4.12
CA CYS A 72 18.29 11.90 -4.35
C CYS A 72 19.56 11.77 -3.52
N ASP A 73 20.61 12.46 -3.94
CA ASP A 73 21.83 12.58 -3.18
C ASP A 73 21.63 13.58 -2.04
N LEU A 74 21.89 13.16 -0.81
CA LEU A 74 21.90 14.00 0.38
C LEU A 74 23.28 14.00 1.02
N LYS A 75 23.62 15.10 1.66
CA LYS A 75 24.81 15.25 2.49
C LYS A 75 24.51 15.00 3.95
N ALA A 76 25.53 14.69 4.73
CA ALA A 76 25.41 14.70 6.18
C ALA A 76 24.91 16.07 6.64
N GLY A 77 23.81 16.09 7.42
CA GLY A 77 23.20 17.36 7.83
C GLY A 77 21.74 17.24 8.23
N ASN A 78 21.07 18.37 8.25
CA ASN A 78 19.68 18.49 8.71
C ASN A 78 18.73 18.52 7.53
N LEU A 79 17.59 17.81 7.66
CA LEU A 79 16.55 17.74 6.66
C LEU A 79 15.17 18.00 7.27
N HIS A 80 14.36 18.83 6.62
CA HIS A 80 12.96 19.04 6.93
C HIS A 80 12.18 19.30 5.62
N PHE A 81 10.85 19.33 5.67
CA PHE A 81 10.03 19.36 4.46
C PHE A 81 9.08 20.57 4.47
N PRO A 82 9.50 21.74 3.93
CA PRO A 82 8.61 22.88 3.70
C PRO A 82 7.46 22.50 2.77
N ILE A 83 6.26 22.99 3.09
CA ILE A 83 5.05 22.82 2.28
C ILE A 83 4.53 24.18 1.80
N VAL A 84 4.03 24.20 0.56
CA VAL A 84 3.24 25.29 0.00
C VAL A 84 1.79 24.82 -0.13
N TRP A 85 0.85 25.59 0.36
CA TRP A 85 -0.57 25.35 0.25
C TRP A 85 -1.34 26.64 0.07
N LYS A 86 -2.18 26.72 -0.98
CA LYS A 86 -3.01 27.91 -1.29
C LYS A 86 -2.18 29.19 -1.42
N ASP A 87 -1.13 29.17 -2.21
CA ASP A 87 -0.23 30.29 -2.46
C ASP A 87 0.49 30.84 -1.20
N GLU A 88 0.42 30.15 -0.06
CA GLU A 88 1.20 30.50 1.13
C GLU A 88 2.68 30.15 0.92
N ASN A 89 3.55 31.13 1.16
CA ASN A 89 5.01 30.92 1.06
C ASN A 89 5.50 30.02 2.20
N LYS A 90 5.90 28.79 1.97
CA LYS A 90 6.63 27.85 2.83
C LYS A 90 6.65 28.17 4.35
N ILE A 91 5.52 28.68 4.89
CA ILE A 91 5.40 29.09 6.30
C ILE A 91 5.23 27.89 7.24
N ASN A 92 4.90 26.73 6.69
CA ASN A 92 4.76 25.48 7.41
C ASN A 92 5.71 24.43 6.83
N ALA A 93 6.13 23.51 7.67
CA ALA A 93 6.96 22.37 7.29
C ALA A 93 6.49 21.10 7.99
N ILE A 94 6.65 19.96 7.31
CA ILE A 94 6.60 18.65 7.95
C ILE A 94 7.94 18.44 8.64
N SER A 95 7.89 18.12 9.90
CA SER A 95 9.05 17.98 10.76
C SER A 95 8.87 16.85 11.77
N PRO A 96 9.93 16.31 12.37
CA PRO A 96 9.80 15.34 13.43
C PRO A 96 9.07 15.92 14.65
N VAL A 97 8.58 15.02 15.50
CA VAL A 97 7.95 15.41 16.79
C VAL A 97 8.96 16.13 17.69
N ALA A 98 10.18 15.61 17.75
CA ALA A 98 11.31 16.24 18.44
C ALA A 98 11.87 17.44 17.65
N ALA A 99 12.72 18.25 18.29
CA ALA A 99 13.43 19.31 17.61
C ALA A 99 14.51 18.75 16.67
N GLU A 100 15.13 17.65 17.08
CA GLU A 100 16.13 16.90 16.34
C GLU A 100 15.82 15.41 16.46
N GLN A 101 15.87 14.67 15.34
CA GLN A 101 15.61 13.23 15.31
C GLN A 101 16.58 12.54 14.36
N GLN A 102 17.27 11.52 14.84
CA GLN A 102 18.05 10.62 14.01
C GLN A 102 17.14 9.81 13.10
N ILE A 103 17.57 9.58 11.86
CA ILE A 103 16.84 8.66 10.97
C ILE A 103 16.92 7.22 11.47
N THR A 104 15.89 6.44 11.18
CA THR A 104 15.80 5.02 11.52
C THR A 104 15.31 4.24 10.30
N ASP A 105 15.49 2.91 10.29
CA ASP A 105 15.09 2.04 9.18
C ASP A 105 13.56 1.94 8.95
N GLY A 106 12.77 2.59 9.78
CA GLY A 106 11.31 2.55 9.73
C GLY A 106 10.65 3.91 9.51
N ALA A 107 9.32 3.89 9.41
CA ALA A 107 8.51 5.09 9.33
C ALA A 107 8.54 5.85 10.67
N MET A 108 8.84 7.14 10.61
CA MET A 108 8.93 8.04 11.76
C MET A 108 7.70 8.96 11.80
N GLU A 109 7.12 9.14 12.99
CA GLU A 109 5.99 10.08 13.17
C GLU A 109 6.41 11.51 12.79
N ALA A 110 5.54 12.19 12.04
CA ALA A 110 5.75 13.55 11.58
C ALA A 110 4.59 14.47 11.99
N LYS A 111 4.89 15.77 12.13
CA LYS A 111 3.92 16.82 12.44
C LYS A 111 4.12 18.05 11.57
N ILE A 112 3.04 18.80 11.33
CA ILE A 112 3.14 20.12 10.69
C ILE A 112 3.42 21.17 11.76
N LYS A 113 4.51 21.89 11.59
CA LYS A 113 4.92 23.02 12.43
C LYS A 113 5.18 24.24 11.54
N GLY A 114 5.19 25.45 12.13
CA GLY A 114 5.73 26.63 11.42
C GLY A 114 7.18 26.41 11.06
N THR A 115 7.60 26.86 9.89
CA THR A 115 8.97 26.67 9.38
C THR A 115 10.02 27.19 10.36
N ASP A 116 9.77 28.33 11.05
CA ASP A 116 10.67 28.89 12.04
C ASP A 116 10.85 28.02 13.29
N ASN A 117 9.96 27.09 13.55
CA ASN A 117 9.96 26.15 14.69
C ASN A 117 9.99 24.68 14.24
N ALA A 118 10.27 24.43 12.98
CA ALA A 118 10.39 23.08 12.46
C ALA A 118 11.61 22.40 13.09
N GLY A 119 11.41 21.16 13.55
CA GLY A 119 12.52 20.26 13.84
C GLY A 119 13.10 19.70 12.55
N TYR A 120 14.15 18.90 12.66
CA TYR A 120 14.80 18.28 11.52
C TYR A 120 15.19 16.83 11.80
N TRP A 121 15.24 16.05 10.72
CA TRP A 121 15.87 14.73 10.72
C TRP A 121 17.37 14.92 10.42
N VAL A 122 18.20 14.10 11.07
CA VAL A 122 19.66 14.13 10.88
C VAL A 122 20.04 13.05 9.90
N ILE A 123 20.64 13.47 8.78
CA ILE A 123 21.27 12.59 7.80
C ILE A 123 22.71 12.33 8.28
N PRO A 124 23.11 11.07 8.56
CA PRO A 124 24.37 10.78 9.23
C PRO A 124 25.59 10.87 8.32
N GLU A 125 25.44 10.62 7.02
CA GLU A 125 26.54 10.60 6.04
C GLU A 125 26.06 10.98 4.64
N ASP A 126 26.99 11.34 3.77
CA ASP A 126 26.70 11.62 2.38
C ASP A 126 26.29 10.32 1.66
N GLY A 127 25.26 10.38 0.81
CA GLY A 127 24.81 9.22 0.07
C GLY A 127 23.55 9.46 -0.71
N GLN A 128 23.16 8.46 -1.51
CA GLN A 128 21.88 8.45 -2.16
C GLN A 128 20.82 7.90 -1.22
N TYR A 129 19.82 8.72 -0.93
CA TYR A 129 18.74 8.41 -0.01
C TYR A 129 17.40 8.32 -0.73
N ARG A 130 16.60 7.38 -0.26
CA ARG A 130 15.17 7.33 -0.51
C ARG A 130 14.46 8.08 0.61
N VAL A 131 13.63 9.04 0.22
CA VAL A 131 12.81 9.85 1.12
C VAL A 131 11.35 9.63 0.78
N VAL A 132 10.55 9.22 1.75
CA VAL A 132 9.09 9.08 1.63
C VAL A 132 8.41 9.95 2.65
N VAL A 133 7.46 10.75 2.20
CA VAL A 133 6.56 11.52 3.06
C VAL A 133 5.13 11.04 2.80
N ASP A 134 4.55 10.38 3.77
CA ASP A 134 3.19 9.85 3.72
C ASP A 134 2.23 10.76 4.49
N PHE A 135 1.34 11.42 3.76
CA PHE A 135 0.38 12.38 4.32
C PHE A 135 -0.78 11.69 5.03
N GLU A 136 -1.12 10.47 4.63
CA GLU A 136 -2.20 9.71 5.25
C GLU A 136 -1.76 9.06 6.55
N ALA A 137 -0.62 8.38 6.51
CA ALA A 137 0.00 7.79 7.69
C ALA A 137 0.63 8.83 8.61
N ARG A 138 0.93 10.05 8.11
CA ARG A 138 1.65 11.13 8.80
C ARG A 138 3.03 10.69 9.25
N THR A 139 3.74 10.07 8.34
CA THR A 139 5.08 9.55 8.59
C THR A 139 6.07 10.01 7.54
N VAL A 140 7.33 9.98 7.95
CA VAL A 140 8.49 10.17 7.07
C VAL A 140 9.41 8.97 7.22
N THR A 141 9.85 8.42 6.08
CA THR A 141 10.88 7.38 6.03
C THR A 141 12.06 7.90 5.25
N ILE A 142 13.25 7.81 5.81
CA ILE A 142 14.50 8.24 5.18
C ILE A 142 15.52 7.12 5.37
N GLY A 143 16.07 6.61 4.30
CA GLY A 143 17.09 5.55 4.35
C GLY A 143 17.88 5.48 3.06
N LEU A 144 18.99 4.74 3.05
CA LEU A 144 19.81 4.55 1.85
C LEU A 144 18.96 3.95 0.72
N ALA A 145 19.04 4.52 -0.47
CA ALA A 145 18.22 4.12 -1.63
C ALA A 145 18.40 2.64 -1.98
N SER A 146 19.61 2.10 -1.82
CA SER A 146 19.91 0.69 -2.06
C SER A 146 19.11 -0.28 -1.18
N ASN A 147 18.54 0.20 -0.07
CA ASN A 147 17.75 -0.63 0.84
C ASN A 147 16.28 -0.77 0.40
N PHE A 148 15.83 -0.04 -0.63
CA PHE A 148 14.42 0.01 -1.02
C PHE A 148 14.23 -0.27 -2.52
N ILE A 149 13.03 -0.71 -2.87
CA ILE A 149 12.56 -0.81 -4.24
C ILE A 149 11.28 0.01 -4.33
N GLU A 150 11.25 0.99 -5.23
CA GLU A 150 10.07 1.81 -5.51
C GLU A 150 9.49 1.46 -6.88
N ALA A 151 8.17 1.37 -6.96
CA ALA A 151 7.48 1.09 -8.20
C ALA A 151 6.10 1.74 -8.22
N ASP A 152 5.79 2.48 -9.28
CA ASP A 152 4.41 2.81 -9.64
C ASP A 152 3.73 1.59 -10.26
N LYS A 153 4.47 0.88 -11.15
CA LYS A 153 4.04 -0.33 -11.82
C LYS A 153 5.20 -1.31 -11.96
N ILE A 154 4.88 -2.59 -11.95
CA ILE A 154 5.80 -3.69 -12.27
C ILE A 154 5.23 -4.46 -13.45
N TYR A 155 6.08 -4.88 -14.35
CA TYR A 155 5.72 -5.63 -15.55
C TYR A 155 6.35 -7.01 -15.54
N ILE A 156 5.71 -7.96 -16.19
CA ILE A 156 6.36 -9.21 -16.63
C ILE A 156 6.94 -8.96 -18.00
N ALA A 157 8.21 -9.27 -18.16
CA ALA A 157 8.93 -9.18 -19.43
C ALA A 157 9.82 -10.42 -19.63
N GLY A 158 10.40 -10.50 -20.81
CA GLY A 158 11.23 -11.62 -21.24
C GLY A 158 10.59 -12.39 -22.38
N THR A 159 11.20 -13.50 -22.79
CA THR A 159 10.71 -14.28 -23.93
C THR A 159 9.49 -15.15 -23.60
N CYS A 160 9.10 -15.22 -22.31
CA CYS A 160 7.90 -15.95 -21.87
C CYS A 160 6.59 -15.22 -22.21
N VAL A 161 6.64 -13.96 -22.62
CA VAL A 161 5.52 -13.13 -23.06
C VAL A 161 5.84 -12.46 -24.38
N SER A 162 4.82 -12.16 -25.20
CA SER A 162 4.99 -11.48 -26.49
C SER A 162 5.23 -9.97 -26.37
N ALA A 163 4.83 -9.39 -25.25
CA ALA A 163 5.03 -7.98 -24.88
C ALA A 163 4.97 -7.88 -23.34
N ASP A 164 5.53 -6.80 -22.79
CA ASP A 164 5.46 -6.54 -21.35
C ASP A 164 4.02 -6.51 -20.86
N VAL A 165 3.73 -7.26 -19.79
CA VAL A 165 2.40 -7.36 -19.17
C VAL A 165 2.43 -6.72 -17.79
N GLU A 166 1.57 -5.76 -17.53
CA GLU A 166 1.47 -5.10 -16.24
C GLU A 166 0.97 -6.08 -15.17
N MET A 167 1.65 -6.13 -14.02
CA MET A 167 1.19 -6.84 -12.85
C MET A 167 0.20 -5.99 -12.07
N THR A 168 -0.75 -6.62 -11.42
CA THR A 168 -1.73 -5.93 -10.57
C THR A 168 -1.15 -5.71 -9.19
N ARG A 169 -1.16 -4.46 -8.70
CA ARG A 169 -0.90 -4.17 -7.29
C ARG A 169 -2.04 -4.73 -6.45
N THR A 170 -1.73 -5.45 -5.38
CA THR A 170 -2.77 -6.05 -4.54
C THR A 170 -3.41 -5.02 -3.60
N ILE A 171 -4.64 -5.26 -3.17
CA ILE A 171 -5.36 -4.36 -2.26
C ILE A 171 -4.89 -4.60 -0.81
N GLU A 172 -4.56 -5.83 -0.48
CA GLU A 172 -4.16 -6.27 0.86
C GLU A 172 -2.77 -5.78 1.29
N ASP A 173 -1.89 -5.51 0.32
CA ASP A 173 -0.54 -5.01 0.58
C ASP A 173 -0.09 -4.10 -0.57
N GLU A 174 0.04 -2.83 -0.31
CA GLU A 174 0.46 -1.83 -1.29
C GLU A 174 1.87 -2.06 -1.87
N ASN A 175 2.69 -2.86 -1.22
CA ASN A 175 4.03 -3.23 -1.66
C ASN A 175 4.04 -4.57 -2.43
N GLN A 176 2.87 -5.16 -2.66
CA GLN A 176 2.74 -6.45 -3.32
C GLN A 176 2.10 -6.31 -4.70
N TYR A 177 2.69 -7.01 -5.67
CA TYR A 177 2.22 -7.11 -7.04
C TYR A 177 1.98 -8.57 -7.39
N ALA A 178 0.89 -8.84 -8.08
CA ALA A 178 0.52 -10.20 -8.47
C ALA A 178 0.15 -10.29 -9.96
N PHE A 179 0.41 -11.45 -10.52
CA PHE A 179 0.03 -11.85 -11.86
C PHE A 179 -0.49 -13.29 -11.85
N HIS A 180 -1.52 -13.58 -12.62
CA HIS A 180 -2.02 -14.94 -12.78
C HIS A 180 -2.58 -15.11 -14.18
N ALA A 181 -1.76 -15.58 -15.11
CA ALA A 181 -2.15 -15.87 -16.49
C ALA A 181 -1.14 -16.82 -17.16
N GLU A 182 -1.38 -17.11 -18.43
CA GLU A 182 -0.56 -18.02 -19.23
C GLU A 182 0.80 -17.39 -19.55
N LEU A 183 1.86 -18.17 -19.31
CA LEU A 183 3.23 -17.89 -19.76
C LEU A 183 3.69 -18.99 -20.72
N GLN A 184 4.55 -18.62 -21.67
CA GLN A 184 5.20 -19.53 -22.61
C GLN A 184 6.61 -19.90 -22.10
N PRO A 185 7.21 -21.00 -22.57
CA PRO A 185 8.62 -21.29 -22.28
C PRO A 185 9.53 -20.14 -22.70
N GLY A 186 10.42 -19.73 -21.80
CA GLY A 186 11.30 -18.60 -22.06
C GLY A 186 11.85 -17.98 -20.78
N THR A 187 12.45 -16.81 -20.92
CA THR A 187 13.00 -16.04 -19.80
C THR A 187 11.95 -15.14 -19.18
N ILE A 188 12.06 -14.88 -17.88
CA ILE A 188 11.20 -13.94 -17.15
C ILE A 188 12.02 -13.04 -16.22
N TYR A 189 11.73 -11.74 -16.24
CA TYR A 189 12.20 -10.72 -15.32
C TYR A 189 11.14 -9.62 -15.22
N PHE A 190 11.32 -8.63 -14.32
CA PHE A 190 10.24 -7.71 -13.99
C PHE A 190 10.68 -6.24 -14.05
N PRO A 191 10.52 -5.56 -15.21
CA PRO A 191 10.75 -4.12 -15.32
C PRO A 191 9.88 -3.32 -14.37
N ILE A 192 10.46 -2.27 -13.78
CA ILE A 192 9.83 -1.33 -12.88
C ILE A 192 9.59 -0.02 -13.62
N LEU A 193 8.37 0.50 -13.55
CA LEU A 193 8.07 1.90 -13.88
C LEU A 193 8.01 2.69 -12.57
N PHE A 194 8.83 3.73 -12.46
CA PHE A 194 8.82 4.65 -11.33
C PHE A 194 9.06 6.07 -11.82
N ASN A 195 8.21 7.03 -11.42
CA ASN A 195 8.26 8.42 -11.84
C ASN A 195 8.37 8.58 -13.38
N GLY A 196 7.64 7.76 -14.13
CA GLY A 196 7.63 7.78 -15.60
C GLY A 196 8.89 7.18 -16.25
N GLN A 197 9.86 6.69 -15.50
CA GLN A 197 11.07 6.05 -16.00
C GLN A 197 11.00 4.53 -15.83
N LYS A 198 11.53 3.80 -16.82
CA LYS A 198 11.58 2.33 -16.84
C LYS A 198 13.03 1.86 -17.01
N ASP A 199 13.89 2.30 -16.12
CA ASP A 199 15.34 2.12 -16.12
C ASP A 199 15.84 1.05 -15.14
N MET A 200 14.92 0.47 -14.36
CA MET A 200 15.20 -0.61 -13.41
C MET A 200 14.33 -1.84 -13.66
N ALA A 201 14.85 -3.00 -13.32
CA ALA A 201 14.13 -4.27 -13.32
C ALA A 201 14.47 -5.10 -12.08
N ILE A 202 13.51 -5.88 -11.62
CA ILE A 202 13.68 -6.94 -10.64
C ILE A 202 14.11 -8.22 -11.38
N ALA A 203 15.15 -8.85 -10.87
CA ALA A 203 15.71 -10.08 -11.41
C ALA A 203 16.39 -10.91 -10.30
N PRO A 204 16.78 -12.17 -10.55
CA PRO A 204 17.63 -12.90 -9.62
C PRO A 204 19.06 -12.33 -9.59
N GLU A 205 19.81 -12.63 -8.54
CA GLU A 205 21.24 -12.32 -8.48
C GLU A 205 22.04 -13.14 -9.51
N GLU A 206 21.57 -14.34 -9.80
CA GLU A 206 22.15 -15.25 -10.81
C GLU A 206 21.03 -15.85 -11.66
N SER A 207 21.24 -15.94 -12.97
CA SER A 207 20.30 -16.58 -13.88
C SER A 207 20.12 -18.05 -13.55
N GLY A 208 18.90 -18.52 -13.71
CA GLY A 208 18.60 -19.93 -13.49
C GLY A 208 17.13 -20.27 -13.40
N ASP A 209 16.89 -21.46 -12.92
CA ASP A 209 15.54 -21.92 -12.65
C ASP A 209 15.04 -21.33 -11.34
N PHE A 210 13.78 -20.98 -11.29
CA PHE A 210 13.14 -20.58 -10.04
C PHE A 210 12.85 -21.81 -9.16
N THR A 211 12.79 -21.59 -7.84
CA THR A 211 12.30 -22.62 -6.92
C THR A 211 10.79 -22.48 -6.81
N ASP A 212 10.08 -23.43 -7.40
CA ASP A 212 8.63 -23.43 -7.57
C ASP A 212 7.89 -23.31 -6.23
N GLY A 213 6.95 -22.35 -6.15
CA GLY A 213 6.15 -22.08 -4.97
C GLY A 213 6.93 -21.55 -3.75
N THR A 214 8.20 -21.21 -3.88
CA THR A 214 9.05 -20.74 -2.79
C THR A 214 9.45 -19.28 -2.97
N ALA A 215 9.43 -18.51 -1.88
CA ALA A 215 9.84 -17.11 -1.90
C ALA A 215 11.36 -17.00 -2.08
N MET A 216 11.79 -16.38 -3.18
CA MET A 216 13.19 -16.15 -3.55
C MET A 216 13.58 -14.70 -3.32
N ASN A 217 14.85 -14.43 -3.06
CA ASN A 217 15.39 -13.08 -3.02
C ASN A 217 15.37 -12.45 -4.42
N ILE A 218 15.24 -11.14 -4.46
CA ILE A 218 15.31 -10.35 -5.67
C ILE A 218 16.41 -9.30 -5.56
N SER A 219 17.01 -8.97 -6.71
CA SER A 219 17.91 -7.85 -6.91
C SER A 219 17.33 -6.88 -7.92
N THR A 220 17.81 -5.65 -7.93
CA THR A 220 17.47 -4.65 -8.94
C THR A 220 18.67 -4.36 -9.82
N MET A 221 18.40 -4.19 -11.12
CA MET A 221 19.40 -3.90 -12.13
C MET A 221 18.78 -3.21 -13.34
N SER A 222 19.56 -2.85 -14.34
CA SER A 222 18.98 -2.33 -15.60
C SER A 222 18.18 -3.42 -16.34
N PRO A 223 17.12 -3.05 -17.08
CA PRO A 223 16.34 -4.01 -17.85
C PRO A 223 17.18 -4.79 -18.88
N GLU A 224 18.21 -4.15 -19.47
CA GLU A 224 19.13 -4.78 -20.41
C GLU A 224 19.94 -5.88 -19.73
N ALA A 225 20.48 -5.62 -18.52
CA ALA A 225 21.22 -6.62 -17.76
C ALA A 225 20.32 -7.80 -17.37
N ALA A 226 19.08 -7.53 -16.93
CA ALA A 226 18.08 -8.54 -16.61
C ALA A 226 17.77 -9.41 -17.85
N ALA A 227 17.51 -8.81 -18.99
CA ALA A 227 17.19 -9.53 -20.21
C ALA A 227 18.35 -10.40 -20.73
N LEU A 228 19.60 -9.92 -20.60
CA LEU A 228 20.78 -10.59 -21.15
C LEU A 228 21.34 -11.66 -20.22
N ALA A 229 21.39 -11.41 -18.91
CA ALA A 229 22.18 -12.21 -17.99
C ALA A 229 21.53 -12.53 -16.65
N TYR A 230 20.41 -11.90 -16.29
CA TYR A 230 19.81 -12.09 -14.97
C TYR A 230 18.29 -12.30 -15.07
N HIS A 231 17.88 -13.56 -15.25
CA HIS A 231 16.47 -13.93 -15.42
C HIS A 231 16.18 -15.32 -14.88
N TRP A 232 14.92 -15.59 -14.56
CA TRP A 232 14.45 -16.95 -14.32
C TRP A 232 13.98 -17.59 -15.63
N ASN A 233 13.92 -18.93 -15.65
CA ASN A 233 13.51 -19.72 -16.81
C ASN A 233 12.11 -20.32 -16.58
N ILE A 234 11.18 -20.04 -17.46
CA ILE A 234 9.92 -20.76 -17.61
C ILE A 234 10.15 -21.93 -18.55
N LYS A 235 9.98 -23.16 -18.07
CA LYS A 235 10.29 -24.40 -18.85
C LYS A 235 9.11 -24.90 -19.66
N THR A 236 7.90 -24.72 -19.16
CA THR A 236 6.68 -25.27 -19.76
C THR A 236 5.63 -24.17 -19.90
N ALA A 237 4.84 -24.23 -20.96
CA ALA A 237 3.68 -23.35 -21.11
C ALA A 237 2.61 -23.70 -20.08
N GLY A 238 1.93 -22.67 -19.54
CA GLY A 238 0.82 -22.87 -18.63
C GLY A 238 0.45 -21.61 -17.84
N VAL A 239 -0.55 -21.73 -16.98
CA VAL A 239 -1.00 -20.62 -16.11
C VAL A 239 -0.11 -20.58 -14.89
N TYR A 240 0.63 -19.50 -14.77
CA TYR A 240 1.54 -19.21 -13.65
C TYR A 240 0.94 -18.14 -12.75
N ARG A 241 1.22 -18.25 -11.45
CA ARG A 241 1.04 -17.16 -10.50
C ARG A 241 2.41 -16.62 -10.11
N VAL A 242 2.56 -15.30 -10.21
CA VAL A 242 3.76 -14.60 -9.77
C VAL A 242 3.35 -13.58 -8.71
N VAL A 243 4.01 -13.59 -7.57
CA VAL A 243 3.79 -12.64 -6.48
C VAL A 243 5.11 -12.00 -6.13
N ILE A 244 5.20 -10.67 -6.23
CA ILE A 244 6.37 -9.88 -5.86
C ILE A 244 6.00 -8.99 -4.69
N ASN A 245 6.82 -9.00 -3.64
CA ASN A 245 6.71 -8.03 -2.56
C ASN A 245 8.01 -7.23 -2.49
N ILE A 246 7.93 -5.95 -2.86
CA ILE A 246 9.09 -5.05 -2.96
C ILE A 246 9.64 -4.64 -1.59
N ASN A 247 8.80 -4.62 -0.55
CA ASN A 247 9.22 -4.31 0.80
C ASN A 247 10.05 -5.43 1.43
N THR A 248 9.61 -6.68 1.27
CA THR A 248 10.36 -7.86 1.76
C THR A 248 11.43 -8.32 0.78
N LYS A 249 11.50 -7.72 -0.41
CA LYS A 249 12.41 -8.09 -1.52
C LYS A 249 12.31 -9.57 -1.88
N LYS A 250 11.10 -10.04 -2.08
CA LYS A 250 10.81 -11.44 -2.41
C LYS A 250 9.94 -11.56 -3.66
N VAL A 251 10.21 -12.60 -4.44
CA VAL A 251 9.35 -13.09 -5.51
C VAL A 251 8.99 -14.53 -5.26
N THR A 252 7.75 -14.92 -5.50
CA THR A 252 7.31 -16.31 -5.56
C THR A 252 6.68 -16.56 -6.92
N ILE A 253 7.16 -17.59 -7.60
CA ILE A 253 6.62 -18.05 -8.87
C ILE A 253 6.03 -19.44 -8.63
N TYR A 254 4.74 -19.57 -8.91
CA TYR A 254 4.03 -20.85 -8.85
C TYR A 254 3.78 -21.34 -10.27
N SER A 255 4.26 -22.54 -10.56
CA SER A 255 3.91 -23.24 -11.79
C SER A 255 2.47 -23.74 -11.76
N PRO A 256 1.91 -24.21 -12.89
CA PRO A 256 0.58 -24.84 -12.90
C PRO A 256 0.39 -25.99 -11.90
N GLU A 257 1.50 -26.61 -11.48
CA GLU A 257 1.49 -27.74 -10.55
C GLU A 257 1.38 -27.29 -9.09
N THR A 258 2.07 -26.21 -8.72
CA THR A 258 2.15 -25.69 -7.35
C THR A 258 1.20 -24.51 -7.09
N ASP A 259 0.60 -23.94 -8.14
CA ASP A 259 -0.34 -22.83 -7.99
C ASP A 259 -1.45 -23.16 -7.01
N PRO A 260 -1.64 -22.37 -5.94
CA PRO A 260 -2.70 -22.57 -4.97
C PRO A 260 -4.08 -22.62 -5.67
N LYS A 261 -4.78 -23.71 -5.50
CA LYS A 261 -6.09 -23.90 -6.15
C LYS A 261 -7.16 -23.08 -5.42
N PRO A 262 -8.17 -22.58 -6.13
CA PRO A 262 -9.31 -21.92 -5.51
C PRO A 262 -9.96 -22.77 -4.43
N MET A 263 -10.53 -22.14 -3.41
CA MET A 263 -11.23 -22.82 -2.34
C MET A 263 -12.42 -23.60 -2.88
N VAL A 264 -12.53 -24.87 -2.48
CA VAL A 264 -13.63 -25.77 -2.86
C VAL A 264 -14.43 -26.12 -1.62
N VAL A 265 -15.74 -26.02 -1.69
CA VAL A 265 -16.67 -26.46 -0.64
C VAL A 265 -17.53 -27.60 -1.14
N SER A 266 -17.84 -28.52 -0.25
CA SER A 266 -18.72 -29.66 -0.52
C SER A 266 -19.82 -29.75 0.52
N TRP A 267 -21.03 -30.08 0.10
CA TRP A 267 -22.16 -30.32 0.99
C TRP A 267 -23.03 -31.49 0.46
N ILE A 268 -23.88 -32.01 1.31
CA ILE A 268 -24.80 -33.09 0.92
C ILE A 268 -26.15 -32.48 0.58
N TRP A 269 -26.64 -32.77 -0.63
CA TRP A 269 -27.98 -32.42 -1.11
C TRP A 269 -28.67 -33.65 -1.71
N ASN A 270 -29.84 -34.00 -1.18
CA ASN A 270 -30.58 -35.19 -1.62
C ASN A 270 -29.74 -36.47 -1.69
N ASN A 271 -28.93 -36.73 -0.63
CA ASN A 271 -27.98 -37.83 -0.51
C ASN A 271 -26.85 -37.87 -1.54
N ASN A 272 -26.65 -36.78 -2.30
CA ASN A 272 -25.51 -36.62 -3.21
C ASN A 272 -24.55 -35.59 -2.65
N THR A 273 -23.26 -35.84 -2.82
CA THR A 273 -22.22 -34.82 -2.54
C THR A 273 -22.18 -33.82 -3.69
N VAL A 274 -22.47 -32.57 -3.40
CA VAL A 274 -22.31 -31.45 -4.32
C VAL A 274 -21.02 -30.71 -3.96
N THR A 275 -20.19 -30.43 -4.95
CA THR A 275 -18.93 -29.75 -4.79
C THR A 275 -18.90 -28.54 -5.72
N THR A 276 -18.48 -27.37 -5.21
CA THR A 276 -18.30 -26.16 -6.01
C THR A 276 -17.04 -25.40 -5.58
N THR A 277 -16.47 -24.69 -6.55
CA THR A 277 -15.39 -23.74 -6.28
C THR A 277 -15.99 -22.42 -5.83
N ILE A 278 -15.42 -21.82 -4.80
CA ILE A 278 -15.83 -20.49 -4.34
C ILE A 278 -15.13 -19.45 -5.22
N GLU A 279 -15.89 -18.84 -6.10
CA GLU A 279 -15.43 -17.74 -6.94
C GLU A 279 -15.66 -16.38 -6.30
N ARG A 280 -16.60 -16.30 -5.34
CA ARG A 280 -17.04 -15.07 -4.75
C ARG A 280 -17.67 -15.29 -3.38
N VAL A 281 -17.44 -14.36 -2.46
CA VAL A 281 -18.08 -14.30 -1.14
C VAL A 281 -18.84 -12.99 -1.03
N PHE A 282 -20.04 -13.01 -0.43
CA PHE A 282 -20.87 -11.83 -0.24
C PHE A 282 -20.91 -11.47 1.24
N ILE A 283 -20.80 -10.17 1.54
CA ILE A 283 -21.09 -9.62 2.87
C ILE A 283 -22.58 -9.27 2.89
N TRP A 284 -23.29 -9.76 3.89
CA TRP A 284 -24.71 -9.51 4.07
C TRP A 284 -25.02 -9.20 5.52
N GLY A 285 -25.82 -8.15 5.80
CA GLY A 285 -26.14 -7.76 7.15
C GLY A 285 -26.95 -6.48 7.29
N PRO A 286 -27.18 -6.01 8.54
CA PRO A 286 -27.97 -4.81 8.80
C PRO A 286 -27.40 -3.52 8.21
N TYR A 287 -26.10 -3.46 7.95
CA TYR A 287 -25.40 -2.29 7.43
C TYR A 287 -25.82 -1.95 5.99
N ASP A 288 -26.31 -2.92 5.22
CA ASP A 288 -26.86 -2.75 3.87
C ASP A 288 -28.39 -2.77 3.84
N GLY A 289 -29.03 -2.69 5.03
CA GLY A 289 -30.47 -2.78 5.17
C GLY A 289 -31.01 -4.18 4.87
N TRP A 290 -30.20 -5.23 4.95
CA TRP A 290 -30.53 -6.58 4.51
C TRP A 290 -30.93 -6.56 3.02
N ALA A 291 -30.10 -5.88 2.20
CA ALA A 291 -30.38 -5.51 0.84
C ALA A 291 -31.26 -6.54 0.13
N LYS A 292 -32.51 -6.18 -0.07
CA LYS A 292 -33.43 -6.91 -0.93
C LYS A 292 -33.38 -6.21 -2.26
N ASP A 293 -32.98 -6.90 -3.29
CA ASP A 293 -32.93 -6.37 -4.66
C ASP A 293 -34.32 -6.07 -5.26
N GLY A 294 -35.37 -6.18 -4.47
CA GLY A 294 -36.75 -5.98 -4.90
C GLY A 294 -37.35 -7.14 -5.69
N THR A 295 -36.58 -8.16 -6.00
CA THR A 295 -37.06 -9.32 -6.80
C THR A 295 -37.57 -10.45 -5.92
N GLY A 296 -37.47 -10.32 -4.59
CA GLY A 296 -37.82 -11.38 -3.63
C GLY A 296 -36.72 -12.41 -3.44
N ASP A 297 -35.67 -12.32 -4.20
CA ASP A 297 -34.44 -13.07 -3.98
C ASP A 297 -33.61 -12.41 -2.88
N THR A 298 -32.98 -13.19 -2.05
CA THR A 298 -32.18 -12.75 -0.91
C THR A 298 -31.01 -11.91 -1.42
N GLY A 299 -31.11 -10.62 -1.31
CA GLY A 299 -30.23 -9.53 -1.68
C GLY A 299 -28.73 -9.65 -1.62
N PHE A 300 -28.16 -10.63 -2.28
CA PHE A 300 -26.73 -10.65 -2.56
C PHE A 300 -26.45 -9.73 -3.74
N THR A 301 -26.06 -8.49 -3.46
CA THR A 301 -25.70 -7.55 -4.51
C THR A 301 -24.20 -7.66 -4.83
N MET A 302 -23.85 -7.46 -6.11
CA MET A 302 -22.47 -7.45 -6.56
C MET A 302 -21.64 -6.34 -5.88
N ALA A 303 -22.31 -5.27 -5.42
CA ALA A 303 -21.68 -4.19 -4.67
C ALA A 303 -21.07 -4.65 -3.33
N HIS A 304 -21.54 -5.75 -2.76
CA HIS A 304 -21.07 -6.32 -1.50
C HIS A 304 -20.38 -7.67 -1.69
N SER A 305 -19.83 -7.89 -2.86
CA SER A 305 -19.09 -9.11 -3.17
C SER A 305 -17.58 -8.94 -3.01
N MET A 306 -16.95 -9.97 -2.48
CA MET A 306 -15.49 -10.10 -2.41
C MET A 306 -15.02 -11.13 -3.42
N THR A 307 -13.93 -10.84 -4.12
CA THR A 307 -13.27 -11.79 -5.02
C THR A 307 -11.95 -12.26 -4.39
N PRO A 308 -11.45 -13.44 -4.78
CA PRO A 308 -10.15 -13.90 -4.33
C PRO A 308 -9.04 -12.93 -4.76
N SER A 309 -8.05 -12.70 -3.89
CA SER A 309 -6.84 -11.98 -4.27
C SER A 309 -6.07 -12.71 -5.37
N LEU A 310 -5.47 -11.96 -6.28
CA LEU A 310 -4.57 -12.53 -7.28
C LEU A 310 -3.31 -13.14 -6.64
N ALA A 311 -2.88 -12.64 -5.49
CA ALA A 311 -1.73 -13.18 -4.78
C ALA A 311 -2.07 -14.46 -3.99
N ASN A 312 -3.29 -14.53 -3.46
CA ASN A 312 -3.72 -15.64 -2.61
C ASN A 312 -5.21 -15.98 -2.84
N PRO A 313 -5.54 -17.11 -3.52
CA PRO A 313 -6.92 -17.47 -3.82
C PRO A 313 -7.77 -17.85 -2.59
N TYR A 314 -7.18 -17.93 -1.40
CA TYR A 314 -7.89 -18.15 -0.14
C TYR A 314 -8.25 -16.86 0.59
N LEU A 315 -7.74 -15.71 0.13
CA LEU A 315 -8.02 -14.39 0.69
C LEU A 315 -9.05 -13.66 -0.18
N PHE A 316 -10.20 -13.35 0.39
CA PHE A 316 -11.28 -12.60 -0.27
C PHE A 316 -11.27 -11.17 0.24
N ILE A 317 -11.30 -10.20 -0.68
CA ILE A 317 -11.13 -8.76 -0.39
C ILE A 317 -12.33 -8.00 -0.92
N TYR A 318 -12.75 -7.01 -0.11
CA TYR A 318 -13.87 -6.10 -0.37
C TYR A 318 -13.35 -4.71 -0.66
#